data_0462e7dd7a2fd4d86a8159d19eb86622
#
_entry.id   0462e7dd7a2fd4d86a8159d19eb86622
#
_cell.length_a   1.000
_cell.length_b   1.000
_cell.length_c   1.000
_cell.angle_alpha   90.00
_cell.angle_beta   90.00
_cell.angle_gamma   90.00
#
_symmetry.space_group_name_H-M   'P 1'
#
loop_
_entity.id
_entity.type
_entity.pdbx_description
1 polymer ?
#
loop_
_entity_poly.entity_id
_entity_poly.type
_entity_poly.pdbx_seq_one_letter_code
_entity_poly.pdbx_strand_id
1 'polypeptide(L)'
;MPRVFIIGDIHGCSKTFRKLVLEKISIRKSDKIYCLGDYIDRGPDSKGVIDFIIELREKGFNIHTLRGNHEQLLLESEIDEHAKELWLKNGGDKALLSFGVSSIHDLDKKYLDFFKRTKYIIQTKHLILVHAGLNFSNADPLKDKEAILWIRNFPIDSNYLNGKLLIHGHTPKPRDFIISQPFQSPINLDGGCVFKHKEGYGSLFALNFFEKKLIEVKNID
;
A
#
# COMPACT_ATOMS: atom_id res chain seq x y z
N MET A 1 14.44 -0.81 21.04
CA MET A 1 13.19 -0.13 20.61
C MET A 1 12.51 -0.98 19.53
N PRO A 2 11.19 -0.99 19.42
CA PRO A 2 10.52 -1.66 18.32
C PRO A 2 10.92 -1.03 16.99
N ARG A 3 11.24 -1.87 15.99
CA ARG A 3 11.52 -1.41 14.64
C ARG A 3 10.21 -0.98 13.98
N VAL A 4 10.27 -0.03 13.05
CA VAL A 4 9.12 0.46 12.30
C VAL A 4 9.42 0.31 10.81
N PHE A 5 8.57 -0.44 10.11
CA PHE A 5 8.68 -0.64 8.68
C PHE A 5 7.46 -0.09 7.96
N ILE A 6 7.69 0.57 6.83
CA ILE A 6 6.65 1.04 5.93
C ILE A 6 6.84 0.34 4.60
N ILE A 7 5.80 -0.31 4.08
CA ILE A 7 5.84 -1.13 2.85
C ILE A 7 4.97 -0.48 1.79
N GLY A 8 5.50 -0.34 0.58
CA GLY A 8 4.81 0.20 -0.59
C GLY A 8 3.79 -0.76 -1.20
N ASP A 9 3.33 -0.42 -2.41
CA ASP A 9 2.25 -1.08 -3.13
C ASP A 9 2.61 -2.52 -3.53
N ILE A 10 1.70 -3.47 -3.28
CA ILE A 10 1.95 -4.91 -3.40
C ILE A 10 1.32 -5.51 -4.65
N HIS A 11 0.07 -5.12 -4.96
CA HIS A 11 -0.66 -5.55 -6.15
C HIS A 11 -0.59 -7.06 -6.42
N GLY A 12 -1.07 -7.88 -5.47
CA GLY A 12 -1.15 -9.32 -5.65
C GLY A 12 0.19 -10.05 -5.79
N CYS A 13 1.33 -9.39 -5.52
CA CYS A 13 2.65 -10.01 -5.53
C CYS A 13 2.93 -10.72 -4.18
N SER A 14 2.20 -11.80 -3.93
CA SER A 14 2.15 -12.50 -2.64
C SER A 14 3.49 -13.14 -2.23
N LYS A 15 4.17 -13.80 -3.17
CA LYS A 15 5.48 -14.43 -2.88
C LYS A 15 6.54 -13.37 -2.56
N THR A 16 6.57 -12.30 -3.34
CA THR A 16 7.47 -11.16 -3.13
C THR A 16 7.23 -10.52 -1.78
N PHE A 17 5.97 -10.31 -1.42
CA PHE A 17 5.59 -9.74 -0.12
C PHE A 17 5.97 -10.65 1.04
N ARG A 18 5.70 -11.96 0.95
CA ARG A 18 6.12 -12.95 1.95
C ARG A 18 7.64 -12.95 2.12
N LYS A 19 8.40 -12.96 1.02
CA LYS A 19 9.85 -12.89 1.05
C LYS A 19 10.37 -11.62 1.72
N LEU A 20 9.78 -10.46 1.40
CA LEU A 20 10.13 -9.20 2.03
C LEU A 20 9.94 -9.28 3.56
N VAL A 21 8.77 -9.72 4.01
CA VAL A 21 8.40 -9.72 5.43
C VAL A 21 9.15 -10.79 6.22
N LEU A 22 9.20 -12.03 5.72
CA LEU A 22 9.74 -13.16 6.47
C LEU A 22 11.26 -13.27 6.39
N GLU A 23 11.86 -13.02 5.21
CA GLU A 23 13.29 -13.24 5.00
C GLU A 23 14.08 -11.94 5.12
N LYS A 24 13.66 -10.85 4.46
CA LYS A 24 14.45 -9.60 4.42
C LYS A 24 14.26 -8.74 5.66
N ILE A 25 13.04 -8.58 6.12
CA ILE A 25 12.73 -7.88 7.38
C ILE A 25 12.98 -8.81 8.57
N SER A 26 12.69 -10.10 8.44
CA SER A 26 12.66 -11.07 9.55
C SER A 26 11.83 -10.51 10.71
N ILE A 27 10.53 -10.35 10.44
CA ILE A 27 9.57 -9.66 11.32
C ILE A 27 9.53 -10.26 12.72
N ARG A 28 9.44 -9.41 13.74
CA ARG A 28 9.27 -9.74 15.15
C ARG A 28 7.93 -9.20 15.67
N LYS A 29 7.37 -9.82 16.68
CA LYS A 29 6.10 -9.36 17.30
C LYS A 29 6.20 -7.94 17.88
N SER A 30 7.40 -7.51 18.27
CA SER A 30 7.66 -6.14 18.73
C SER A 30 7.69 -5.09 17.64
N ASP A 31 7.82 -5.50 16.37
CA ASP A 31 7.90 -4.57 15.24
C ASP A 31 6.53 -3.98 14.91
N LYS A 32 6.52 -2.79 14.31
CA LYS A 32 5.33 -2.19 13.71
C LYS A 32 5.50 -2.15 12.20
N ILE A 33 4.55 -2.74 11.48
CA ILE A 33 4.51 -2.70 10.02
C ILE A 33 3.32 -1.87 9.57
N TYR A 34 3.58 -0.94 8.67
CA TYR A 34 2.59 -0.13 7.97
C TYR A 34 2.64 -0.46 6.49
N CYS A 35 1.52 -0.91 5.91
CA CYS A 35 1.38 -1.13 4.47
C CYS A 35 0.57 0.02 3.88
N LEU A 36 1.04 0.60 2.77
CA LEU A 36 0.52 1.85 2.23
C LEU A 36 -0.73 1.71 1.35
N GLY A 37 -1.28 0.48 1.20
CA GLY A 37 -2.45 0.22 0.35
C GLY A 37 -2.08 -0.54 -0.91
N ASP A 38 -3.05 -0.67 -1.82
CA ASP A 38 -2.93 -1.37 -3.10
C ASP A 38 -2.38 -2.79 -2.93
N TYR A 39 -3.13 -3.59 -2.16
CA TYR A 39 -2.81 -5.01 -1.91
C TYR A 39 -3.21 -5.90 -3.06
N ILE A 40 -4.31 -5.53 -3.73
CA ILE A 40 -5.03 -6.32 -4.73
C ILE A 40 -4.78 -5.81 -6.14
N ASP A 41 -5.37 -6.54 -7.10
CA ASP A 41 -5.40 -6.22 -8.52
C ASP A 41 -4.06 -6.38 -9.26
N ARG A 42 -4.14 -6.50 -10.58
CA ARG A 42 -2.99 -6.57 -11.52
C ARG A 42 -2.12 -7.81 -11.38
N GLY A 43 -1.71 -8.14 -10.17
CA GLY A 43 -0.84 -9.27 -9.87
C GLY A 43 -1.56 -10.60 -9.73
N PRO A 44 -0.82 -11.69 -9.61
CA PRO A 44 -1.39 -13.04 -9.74
C PRO A 44 -2.13 -13.54 -8.49
N ASP A 45 -1.86 -13.00 -7.29
CA ASP A 45 -2.33 -13.60 -6.04
C ASP A 45 -2.76 -12.55 -5.00
N SER A 46 -3.82 -11.81 -5.33
CA SER A 46 -4.45 -10.83 -4.42
C SER A 46 -4.93 -11.49 -3.13
N LYS A 47 -5.56 -12.69 -3.26
CA LYS A 47 -6.05 -13.46 -2.10
C LYS A 47 -4.91 -13.83 -1.16
N GLY A 48 -3.79 -14.34 -1.68
CA GLY A 48 -2.65 -14.73 -0.87
C GLY A 48 -2.00 -13.56 -0.13
N VAL A 49 -2.04 -12.34 -0.67
CA VAL A 49 -1.59 -11.14 0.04
C VAL A 49 -2.49 -10.86 1.25
N ILE A 50 -3.82 -10.88 1.06
CA ILE A 50 -4.76 -10.60 2.15
C ILE A 50 -4.73 -11.70 3.22
N ASP A 51 -4.74 -12.97 2.80
CA ASP A 51 -4.63 -14.11 3.72
C ASP A 51 -3.37 -14.00 4.58
N PHE A 52 -2.24 -13.63 4.00
CA PHE A 52 -0.99 -13.47 4.74
C PHE A 52 -1.04 -12.34 5.77
N ILE A 53 -1.64 -11.20 5.44
CA ILE A 53 -1.81 -10.10 6.40
C ILE A 53 -2.73 -10.54 7.56
N ILE A 54 -3.83 -11.24 7.26
CA ILE A 54 -4.76 -11.76 8.27
C ILE A 54 -4.03 -12.77 9.16
N GLU A 55 -3.33 -13.74 8.58
CA GLU A 55 -2.54 -14.74 9.30
C GLU A 55 -1.53 -14.11 10.27
N LEU A 56 -0.80 -13.09 9.80
CA LEU A 56 0.16 -12.37 10.64
C LEU A 56 -0.53 -11.68 11.83
N ARG A 57 -1.68 -11.05 11.61
CA ARG A 57 -2.45 -10.42 12.70
C ARG A 57 -2.96 -11.43 13.72
N GLU A 58 -3.47 -12.57 13.26
CA GLU A 58 -3.91 -13.68 14.12
C GLU A 58 -2.77 -14.26 14.95
N LYS A 59 -1.56 -14.30 14.39
CA LYS A 59 -0.34 -14.69 15.11
C LYS A 59 0.21 -13.60 16.06
N GLY A 60 -0.46 -12.47 16.17
CA GLY A 60 -0.12 -11.38 17.08
C GLY A 60 0.97 -10.44 16.59
N PHE A 61 1.23 -10.37 15.27
CA PHE A 61 2.09 -9.34 14.69
C PHE A 61 1.33 -8.02 14.53
N ASN A 62 2.04 -6.92 14.70
CA ASN A 62 1.45 -5.57 14.67
C ASN A 62 1.47 -4.99 13.26
N ILE A 63 0.47 -5.35 12.45
CA ILE A 63 0.32 -4.94 11.04
C ILE A 63 -0.81 -3.93 10.90
N HIS A 64 -0.49 -2.75 10.40
CA HIS A 64 -1.44 -1.68 10.08
C HIS A 64 -1.57 -1.52 8.58
N THR A 65 -2.80 -1.36 8.08
CA THR A 65 -3.09 -1.26 6.66
C THR A 65 -3.77 0.06 6.33
N LEU A 66 -3.20 0.78 5.38
CA LEU A 66 -3.89 1.88 4.71
C LEU A 66 -4.82 1.34 3.62
N ARG A 67 -5.75 2.18 3.20
CA ARG A 67 -6.59 1.96 2.03
C ARG A 67 -5.89 2.56 0.83
N GLY A 68 -5.69 1.77 -0.22
CA GLY A 68 -5.35 2.24 -1.54
C GLY A 68 -6.59 2.53 -2.38
N ASN A 69 -6.41 3.17 -3.53
CA ASN A 69 -7.51 3.44 -4.45
C ASN A 69 -8.09 2.12 -5.02
N HIS A 70 -7.31 1.07 -5.13
CA HIS A 70 -7.79 -0.24 -5.59
C HIS A 70 -8.75 -0.89 -4.58
N GLU A 71 -8.45 -0.84 -3.29
CA GLU A 71 -9.38 -1.28 -2.24
C GLU A 71 -10.64 -0.41 -2.19
N GLN A 72 -10.51 0.90 -2.47
CA GLN A 72 -11.67 1.79 -2.52
C GLN A 72 -12.57 1.46 -3.69
N LEU A 73 -12.03 1.28 -4.89
CA LEU A 73 -12.79 0.87 -6.08
C LEU A 73 -13.51 -0.46 -5.88
N LEU A 74 -12.83 -1.45 -5.27
CA LEU A 74 -13.46 -2.72 -4.92
C LEU A 74 -14.68 -2.49 -4.02
N LEU A 75 -14.56 -1.69 -2.96
CA LEU A 75 -15.67 -1.43 -2.04
C LEU A 75 -16.81 -0.64 -2.69
N GLU A 76 -16.50 0.33 -3.55
CA GLU A 76 -17.51 1.10 -4.28
C GLU A 76 -18.21 0.26 -5.34
N SER A 77 -17.53 -0.72 -5.93
CA SER A 77 -18.11 -1.64 -6.92
C SER A 77 -19.25 -2.51 -6.37
N GLU A 78 -19.41 -2.57 -5.04
CA GLU A 78 -20.53 -3.24 -4.37
C GLU A 78 -21.89 -2.56 -4.69
N ILE A 79 -21.87 -1.24 -4.91
CA ILE A 79 -23.10 -0.41 -5.03
C ILE A 79 -23.13 0.51 -6.25
N ASP A 80 -22.02 0.64 -6.98
CA ASP A 80 -21.87 1.54 -8.12
C ASP A 80 -21.28 0.79 -9.33
N GLU A 81 -22.06 0.64 -10.39
CA GLU A 81 -21.68 -0.07 -11.61
C GLU A 81 -20.53 0.65 -12.35
N HIS A 82 -20.48 2.00 -12.30
CA HIS A 82 -19.37 2.76 -12.90
C HIS A 82 -18.05 2.49 -12.15
N ALA A 83 -18.09 2.50 -10.82
CA ALA A 83 -16.93 2.13 -10.00
C ALA A 83 -16.49 0.69 -10.29
N LYS A 84 -17.42 -0.23 -10.49
CA LYS A 84 -17.14 -1.62 -10.86
C LYS A 84 -16.45 -1.72 -12.22
N GLU A 85 -16.96 -1.03 -13.25
CA GLU A 85 -16.29 -0.99 -14.56
C GLU A 85 -14.87 -0.43 -14.44
N LEU A 86 -14.69 0.66 -13.68
CA LEU A 86 -13.39 1.26 -13.47
C LEU A 86 -12.44 0.31 -12.74
N TRP A 87 -12.94 -0.39 -11.70
CA TRP A 87 -12.16 -1.38 -10.96
C TRP A 87 -11.71 -2.53 -11.85
N LEU A 88 -12.61 -3.11 -12.63
CA LEU A 88 -12.29 -4.19 -13.56
C LEU A 88 -11.23 -3.76 -14.60
N LYS A 89 -11.36 -2.57 -15.18
CA LYS A 89 -10.36 -1.98 -16.11
C LYS A 89 -9.00 -1.76 -15.46
N ASN A 90 -8.94 -1.60 -14.14
CA ASN A 90 -7.71 -1.44 -13.38
C ASN A 90 -7.12 -2.76 -12.84
N GLY A 91 -7.64 -3.90 -13.25
CA GLY A 91 -7.13 -5.24 -12.91
C GLY A 91 -7.91 -5.96 -11.81
N GLY A 92 -9.11 -5.49 -11.48
CA GLY A 92 -10.03 -6.15 -10.54
C GLY A 92 -10.48 -7.54 -11.00
N ASP A 93 -10.49 -7.79 -12.32
CA ASP A 93 -10.72 -9.12 -12.89
C ASP A 93 -9.73 -10.15 -12.35
N LYS A 94 -8.45 -9.79 -12.22
CA LYS A 94 -7.42 -10.67 -11.63
C LYS A 94 -7.61 -10.88 -10.12
N ALA A 95 -8.11 -9.86 -9.42
CA ALA A 95 -8.45 -10.03 -8.01
C ALA A 95 -9.61 -11.02 -7.86
N LEU A 96 -10.71 -10.87 -8.61
CA LEU A 96 -11.82 -11.82 -8.61
C LEU A 96 -11.35 -13.25 -8.90
N LEU A 97 -10.54 -13.43 -9.93
CA LEU A 97 -9.94 -14.72 -10.27
C LEU A 97 -9.11 -15.30 -9.11
N SER A 98 -8.27 -14.47 -8.47
CA SER A 98 -7.44 -14.89 -7.33
C SER A 98 -8.29 -15.31 -6.13
N PHE A 99 -9.40 -14.64 -5.87
CA PHE A 99 -10.35 -15.03 -4.82
C PHE A 99 -11.21 -16.24 -5.21
N GLY A 100 -11.24 -16.63 -6.49
CA GLY A 100 -12.06 -17.74 -7.00
C GLY A 100 -13.54 -17.39 -7.07
N VAL A 101 -13.87 -16.13 -7.32
CA VAL A 101 -15.25 -15.62 -7.37
C VAL A 101 -15.50 -14.85 -8.67
N SER A 102 -16.77 -14.71 -9.05
CA SER A 102 -17.16 -13.97 -10.25
C SER A 102 -17.63 -12.56 -9.96
N SER A 103 -17.95 -12.25 -8.72
CA SER A 103 -18.47 -10.97 -8.27
C SER A 103 -17.95 -10.63 -6.88
N ILE A 104 -17.91 -9.34 -6.54
CA ILE A 104 -17.61 -8.87 -5.19
C ILE A 104 -18.64 -9.41 -4.16
N HIS A 105 -19.89 -9.63 -4.58
CA HIS A 105 -20.94 -10.15 -3.73
C HIS A 105 -20.69 -11.61 -3.29
N ASP A 106 -19.82 -12.33 -4.00
CA ASP A 106 -19.44 -13.71 -3.68
C ASP A 106 -18.22 -13.78 -2.76
N LEU A 107 -17.60 -12.62 -2.44
CA LEU A 107 -16.45 -12.58 -1.53
C LEU A 107 -16.87 -12.98 -0.11
N ASP A 108 -16.06 -13.85 0.50
CA ASP A 108 -16.20 -14.17 1.92
C ASP A 108 -16.15 -12.89 2.76
N LYS A 109 -17.08 -12.81 3.72
CA LYS A 109 -17.21 -11.68 4.64
C LYS A 109 -15.89 -11.25 5.29
N LYS A 110 -15.00 -12.19 5.58
CA LYS A 110 -13.69 -11.88 6.18
C LYS A 110 -12.83 -10.95 5.32
N TYR A 111 -12.93 -11.06 3.98
CA TYR A 111 -12.19 -10.19 3.06
C TYR A 111 -12.85 -8.82 2.96
N LEU A 112 -14.17 -8.76 2.87
CA LEU A 112 -14.91 -7.48 2.90
C LEU A 112 -14.64 -6.74 4.21
N ASP A 113 -14.66 -7.44 5.34
CA ASP A 113 -14.33 -6.85 6.64
C ASP A 113 -12.88 -6.37 6.71
N PHE A 114 -11.94 -7.08 6.09
CA PHE A 114 -10.56 -6.61 5.97
C PHE A 114 -10.48 -5.28 5.21
N PHE A 115 -11.07 -5.19 4.03
CA PHE A 115 -11.05 -3.97 3.22
C PHE A 115 -11.77 -2.82 3.92
N LYS A 116 -12.94 -3.04 4.52
CA LYS A 116 -13.70 -2.02 5.27
C LYS A 116 -12.92 -1.44 6.46
N ARG A 117 -12.00 -2.21 7.06
CA ARG A 117 -11.17 -1.79 8.20
C ARG A 117 -9.86 -1.09 7.82
N THR A 118 -9.50 -1.02 6.55
CA THR A 118 -8.33 -0.25 6.10
C THR A 118 -8.52 1.23 6.37
N LYS A 119 -7.44 1.93 6.74
CA LYS A 119 -7.47 3.35 7.13
C LYS A 119 -7.06 4.23 5.96
N TYR A 120 -7.65 5.42 5.84
CA TYR A 120 -7.20 6.42 4.87
C TYR A 120 -5.86 7.03 5.26
N ILE A 121 -5.63 7.23 6.56
CA ILE A 121 -4.45 7.91 7.10
C ILE A 121 -3.98 7.17 8.35
N ILE A 122 -2.67 7.11 8.53
CA ILE A 122 -2.06 6.79 9.80
C ILE A 122 -1.14 7.93 10.19
N GLN A 123 -1.40 8.55 11.33
CA GLN A 123 -0.58 9.61 11.86
C GLN A 123 0.07 9.19 13.17
N THR A 124 1.37 9.45 13.28
CA THR A 124 2.16 9.20 14.50
C THR A 124 2.87 10.48 14.93
N LYS A 125 3.69 10.39 15.98
CA LYS A 125 4.55 11.52 16.39
C LYS A 125 5.47 12.00 15.25
N HIS A 126 5.96 11.09 14.40
CA HIS A 126 7.01 11.37 13.42
C HIS A 126 6.56 11.19 11.96
N LEU A 127 5.40 10.57 11.72
CA LEU A 127 4.97 10.15 10.41
C LEU A 127 3.55 10.60 10.11
N ILE A 128 3.32 10.94 8.85
CA ILE A 128 2.01 10.94 8.19
C ILE A 128 2.12 9.92 7.05
N LEU A 129 1.31 8.88 7.10
CA LEU A 129 1.24 7.83 6.10
C LEU A 129 -0.10 7.94 5.39
N VAL A 130 -0.06 8.06 4.07
CA VAL A 130 -1.21 8.08 3.16
C VAL A 130 -0.90 7.19 1.96
N HIS A 131 -1.93 6.81 1.20
CA HIS A 131 -1.69 6.01 0.02
C HIS A 131 -1.07 6.83 -1.12
N ALA A 132 -1.72 7.90 -1.59
CA ALA A 132 -1.26 8.68 -2.75
C ALA A 132 -0.54 9.97 -2.37
N GLY A 133 -1.13 10.80 -1.53
CA GLY A 133 -0.56 12.08 -1.14
C GLY A 133 -1.54 12.98 -0.39
N LEU A 134 -1.21 14.26 -0.29
CA LEU A 134 -2.04 15.27 0.35
C LEU A 134 -2.24 16.49 -0.56
N ASN A 135 -3.45 17.02 -0.60
CA ASN A 135 -3.75 18.27 -1.26
C ASN A 135 -3.58 19.44 -0.27
N PHE A 136 -2.40 20.02 -0.22
CA PHE A 136 -2.10 21.15 0.67
C PHE A 136 -2.81 22.45 0.29
N SER A 137 -3.50 22.53 -0.86
CA SER A 137 -4.37 23.65 -1.19
C SER A 137 -5.72 23.58 -0.50
N ASN A 138 -6.06 22.43 0.07
CA ASN A 138 -7.28 22.26 0.85
C ASN A 138 -7.08 22.78 2.29
N ALA A 139 -8.13 23.35 2.89
CA ALA A 139 -8.09 23.85 4.27
C ALA A 139 -7.73 22.75 5.29
N ASP A 140 -8.13 21.50 5.03
CA ASP A 140 -7.75 20.34 5.84
C ASP A 140 -7.35 19.18 4.90
N PRO A 141 -6.07 19.10 4.52
CA PRO A 141 -5.54 18.06 3.64
C PRO A 141 -5.82 16.63 4.12
N LEU A 142 -5.95 16.42 5.42
CA LEU A 142 -6.21 15.09 6.00
C LEU A 142 -7.67 14.64 5.86
N LYS A 143 -8.59 15.52 5.45
CA LYS A 143 -9.99 15.18 5.16
C LYS A 143 -10.28 14.98 3.68
N ASP A 144 -9.35 15.33 2.81
CA ASP A 144 -9.49 15.17 1.35
C ASP A 144 -9.22 13.70 0.95
N LYS A 145 -10.25 12.86 1.07
CA LYS A 145 -10.15 11.44 0.77
C LYS A 145 -9.79 11.16 -0.69
N GLU A 146 -10.25 12.01 -1.59
CA GLU A 146 -9.94 11.87 -3.01
C GLU A 146 -8.43 12.10 -3.25
N ALA A 147 -7.87 13.19 -2.74
CA ALA A 147 -6.44 13.42 -2.84
C ALA A 147 -5.63 12.32 -2.15
N ILE A 148 -6.03 11.88 -0.96
CA ILE A 148 -5.37 10.80 -0.21
C ILE A 148 -5.26 9.51 -1.03
N LEU A 149 -6.24 9.23 -1.90
CA LEU A 149 -6.30 8.01 -2.70
C LEU A 149 -5.77 8.17 -4.13
N TRP A 150 -5.78 9.39 -4.70
CA TRP A 150 -5.60 9.53 -6.14
C TRP A 150 -4.57 10.58 -6.58
N ILE A 151 -4.17 11.52 -5.72
CA ILE A 151 -3.28 12.60 -6.13
C ILE A 151 -1.91 12.07 -6.56
N ARG A 152 -1.38 12.57 -7.68
CA ARG A 152 -0.08 12.11 -8.20
C ARG A 152 1.02 13.14 -8.06
N ASN A 153 0.66 14.40 -8.13
CA ASN A 153 1.59 15.52 -8.04
C ASN A 153 1.04 16.54 -7.05
N PHE A 154 1.82 16.86 -6.05
CA PHE A 154 1.43 17.81 -5.02
C PHE A 154 2.67 18.54 -4.48
N PRO A 155 2.60 19.86 -4.27
CA PRO A 155 3.63 20.60 -3.55
C PRO A 155 3.63 20.17 -2.09
N ILE A 156 4.78 20.30 -1.42
CA ILE A 156 4.88 20.02 0.02
C ILE A 156 4.73 21.32 0.81
N ASP A 157 3.84 21.30 1.79
CA ASP A 157 3.78 22.31 2.85
C ASP A 157 4.49 21.79 4.11
N SER A 158 5.74 22.23 4.28
CA SER A 158 6.56 21.85 5.43
C SER A 158 6.03 22.39 6.76
N ASN A 159 5.30 23.54 6.73
CA ASN A 159 4.68 24.09 7.92
C ASN A 159 3.53 23.20 8.40
N TYR A 160 2.70 22.76 7.46
CA TYR A 160 1.61 21.82 7.77
C TYR A 160 2.14 20.49 8.33
N LEU A 161 3.19 19.95 7.74
CA LEU A 161 3.80 18.69 8.19
C LEU A 161 4.40 18.81 9.60
N ASN A 162 4.79 20.00 10.04
CA ASN A 162 5.31 20.28 11.38
C ASN A 162 6.38 19.27 11.82
N GLY A 163 7.37 19.05 10.96
CA GLY A 163 8.50 18.14 11.20
C GLY A 163 8.18 16.65 11.05
N LYS A 164 6.95 16.26 10.69
CA LYS A 164 6.62 14.87 10.37
C LYS A 164 7.04 14.53 8.94
N LEU A 165 7.43 13.28 8.75
CA LEU A 165 7.74 12.75 7.44
C LEU A 165 6.48 12.22 6.77
N LEU A 166 6.17 12.72 5.57
CA LEU A 166 5.10 12.21 4.72
C LEU A 166 5.64 11.05 3.87
N ILE A 167 5.01 9.89 3.97
CA ILE A 167 5.38 8.69 3.19
C ILE A 167 4.14 8.18 2.45
N HIS A 168 4.31 7.84 1.18
CA HIS A 168 3.23 7.42 0.29
C HIS A 168 3.67 6.37 -0.75
N GLY A 169 2.73 5.84 -1.52
CA GLY A 169 2.88 4.94 -2.67
C GLY A 169 2.18 5.46 -3.91
N HIS A 170 1.28 4.64 -4.49
CA HIS A 170 0.33 4.95 -5.56
C HIS A 170 0.92 5.31 -6.94
N THR A 171 1.98 6.07 -6.97
CA THR A 171 2.60 6.51 -8.22
C THR A 171 3.91 5.76 -8.42
N PRO A 172 3.91 4.70 -9.25
CA PRO A 172 5.10 3.89 -9.45
C PRO A 172 6.29 4.71 -9.91
N LYS A 173 7.43 4.51 -9.26
CA LYS A 173 8.71 5.14 -9.61
C LYS A 173 9.75 4.07 -9.96
N PRO A 174 10.66 4.37 -10.89
CA PRO A 174 11.79 3.48 -11.17
C PRO A 174 12.62 3.24 -9.90
N ARG A 175 13.25 2.07 -9.85
CA ARG A 175 14.12 1.65 -8.74
C ARG A 175 15.13 2.71 -8.33
N ASP A 176 15.84 3.26 -9.31
CA ASP A 176 16.90 4.24 -9.06
C ASP A 176 16.38 5.53 -8.45
N PHE A 177 15.15 5.95 -8.82
CA PHE A 177 14.47 7.06 -8.14
C PHE A 177 14.21 6.73 -6.67
N ILE A 178 13.62 5.55 -6.37
CA ILE A 178 13.32 5.15 -4.99
C ILE A 178 14.58 5.11 -4.13
N ILE A 179 15.69 4.61 -4.66
CA ILE A 179 16.94 4.47 -3.91
C ILE A 179 17.65 5.81 -3.71
N SER A 180 17.56 6.70 -4.69
CA SER A 180 18.27 7.99 -4.65
C SER A 180 17.50 9.10 -3.96
N GLN A 181 16.20 8.90 -3.66
CA GLN A 181 15.41 9.95 -3.01
C GLN A 181 15.98 10.30 -1.62
N PRO A 182 16.04 11.60 -1.27
CA PRO A 182 16.51 12.00 0.03
C PRO A 182 15.56 11.56 1.14
N PHE A 183 16.06 11.35 2.35
CA PHE A 183 15.23 11.02 3.52
C PHE A 183 14.54 12.29 4.06
N GLN A 184 13.65 12.82 3.23
CA GLN A 184 12.81 14.00 3.53
C GLN A 184 11.46 13.87 2.84
N SER A 185 10.47 14.65 3.25
CA SER A 185 9.13 14.61 2.65
C SER A 185 9.11 15.18 1.22
N PRO A 186 8.35 14.53 0.31
CA PRO A 186 7.67 13.25 0.49
C PRO A 186 8.62 12.08 0.20
N ILE A 187 8.40 10.91 0.82
CA ILE A 187 9.05 9.66 0.42
C ILE A 187 8.04 8.78 -0.30
N ASN A 188 8.33 8.41 -1.52
CA ASN A 188 7.56 7.44 -2.30
C ASN A 188 8.17 6.04 -2.14
N LEU A 189 7.35 5.01 -1.86
CA LEU A 189 7.80 3.62 -1.72
C LEU A 189 7.20 2.69 -2.79
N ASP A 190 6.47 3.21 -3.77
CA ASP A 190 5.91 2.39 -4.86
C ASP A 190 6.97 2.18 -5.96
N GLY A 191 7.66 1.05 -5.91
CA GLY A 191 8.62 0.60 -6.93
C GLY A 191 7.96 -0.14 -8.10
N GLY A 192 6.63 -0.09 -8.20
CA GLY A 192 5.87 -0.77 -9.26
C GLY A 192 6.07 -2.27 -9.23
N CYS A 193 5.93 -2.90 -8.06
CA CYS A 193 6.21 -4.33 -7.84
C CYS A 193 5.62 -5.21 -8.95
N VAL A 194 4.37 -5.00 -9.33
CA VAL A 194 3.67 -5.80 -10.35
C VAL A 194 4.21 -5.59 -11.78
N PHE A 195 4.92 -4.51 -12.05
CA PHE A 195 5.41 -4.16 -13.39
C PHE A 195 6.80 -4.74 -13.70
N LYS A 196 7.04 -6.02 -13.37
CA LYS A 196 8.34 -6.69 -13.54
C LYS A 196 8.90 -6.73 -14.97
N HIS A 197 8.04 -6.53 -15.97
CA HIS A 197 8.46 -6.50 -17.39
C HIS A 197 8.82 -5.08 -17.88
N LYS A 198 8.62 -4.05 -17.04
CA LYS A 198 8.96 -2.67 -17.36
C LYS A 198 10.32 -2.35 -16.78
N GLU A 199 11.24 -1.89 -17.65
CA GLU A 199 12.59 -1.53 -17.23
C GLU A 199 12.59 -0.52 -16.07
N GLY A 200 13.41 -0.80 -15.07
CA GLY A 200 13.52 0.02 -13.85
C GLY A 200 12.42 -0.20 -12.81
N TYR A 201 11.40 -1.02 -13.08
CA TYR A 201 10.31 -1.34 -12.15
C TYR A 201 10.37 -2.79 -11.66
N GLY A 202 9.35 -3.25 -10.97
CA GLY A 202 9.23 -4.64 -10.54
C GLY A 202 9.90 -4.93 -9.19
N SER A 203 9.97 -3.94 -8.31
CA SER A 203 10.49 -4.14 -6.96
C SER A 203 9.49 -3.71 -5.89
N LEU A 204 9.40 -4.49 -4.82
CA LEU A 204 8.70 -4.14 -3.59
C LEU A 204 9.70 -3.56 -2.60
N PHE A 205 9.39 -2.36 -2.10
CA PHE A 205 10.22 -1.66 -1.14
C PHE A 205 9.59 -1.61 0.25
N ALA A 206 10.45 -1.72 1.26
CA ALA A 206 10.14 -1.34 2.63
C ALA A 206 11.18 -0.36 3.15
N LEU A 207 10.73 0.59 3.95
CA LEU A 207 11.59 1.53 4.69
C LEU A 207 11.66 1.12 6.16
N ASN A 208 12.85 0.80 6.67
CA ASN A 208 13.10 0.80 8.10
C ASN A 208 13.28 2.25 8.56
N PHE A 209 12.26 2.77 9.23
CA PHE A 209 12.18 4.21 9.52
C PHE A 209 13.32 4.71 10.40
N PHE A 210 13.60 4.03 11.53
CA PHE A 210 14.62 4.51 12.47
C PHE A 210 16.05 4.35 11.95
N GLU A 211 16.30 3.30 11.15
CA GLU A 211 17.60 3.09 10.52
C GLU A 211 17.76 3.87 9.21
N LYS A 212 16.69 4.52 8.71
CA LYS A 212 16.65 5.23 7.42
C LYS A 212 17.12 4.34 6.26
N LYS A 213 16.77 3.05 6.31
CA LYS A 213 17.28 2.05 5.39
C LYS A 213 16.15 1.49 4.52
N LEU A 214 16.34 1.54 3.22
CA LEU A 214 15.48 0.84 2.27
C LEU A 214 15.83 -0.64 2.21
N ILE A 215 14.81 -1.47 2.11
CA ILE A 215 14.88 -2.92 1.91
C ILE A 215 14.11 -3.22 0.63
N GLU A 216 14.73 -3.94 -0.28
CA GLU A 216 14.18 -4.25 -1.60
C GLU A 216 14.04 -5.75 -1.82
N VAL A 217 12.95 -6.15 -2.49
CA VAL A 217 12.80 -7.47 -3.09
C VAL A 217 12.31 -7.29 -4.53
N LYS A 218 13.07 -7.78 -5.51
CA LYS A 218 12.60 -7.87 -6.89
C LYS A 218 11.44 -8.86 -6.97
N ASN A 219 10.47 -8.55 -7.82
CA ASN A 219 9.30 -9.41 -8.03
C ASN A 219 9.71 -10.83 -8.44
N ILE A 220 9.18 -11.81 -7.71
CA ILE A 220 9.37 -13.26 -7.92
C ILE A 220 8.05 -14.01 -8.15
N ASP A 221 6.95 -13.27 -8.34
CA ASP A 221 5.61 -13.81 -8.63
C ASP A 221 5.42 -14.15 -10.10
#